data_47bb8853e8aebb74911361664e4c496f
#
_entry.id   47bb8853e8aebb74911361664e4c496f
#
_cell.length_a   1.000
_cell.length_b   1.000
_cell.length_c   1.000
_cell.angle_alpha   90.00
_cell.angle_beta   90.00
_cell.angle_gamma   90.00
#
_symmetry.space_group_name_H-M   'P 1'
#
loop_
_entity.id
_entity.type
_entity.pdbx_description
1 polymer ?
#
loop_
_entity_poly.entity_id
_entity_poly.type
_entity_poly.pdbx_seq_one_letter_code
_entity_poly.pdbx_strand_id
1 'polypeptide(L)'
;MCAKWALKSNAIVPNPLRLVSRGKACLGSLKRLARKVIRWARIRLRRVIGSLKSRLPAKPPFPVMLMLRQYRFVRAKLLRLLAIKGRTAWIFSPACLAHFVNGEHPESPKRLEAIERVLRKSGLWHLLQKIEAPEVTDIQLSRVHTRKYLNSLENQIPSNGTVKIEEDTYLSRDTLAAARHAAGAAVKAVDMVMKKQAKNAFCAIRPPGHHAHADKAAGFCFINNVAVAAMHAIAEYRLQRVAIVDFDLHHGDGTEDIFRDDPRVMLLSSFEHPLYPFCGVPFTGSNPNVINSPLKAGDGSNEFRDVVRAQWLPRLASFRPQMIFFAAGFDAHRNDDLGHLNLTEADYEWITKKIMLIANRHSQGRIVSVLEGGYKLTSLAKSAKAHIACLVKASPFI
;
A
#
# COMPACT_ATOMS: atom_id res chain seq x y z
N MET A 1 11.00 -77.56 -13.65
CA MET A 1 10.01 -77.72 -14.76
C MET A 1 9.30 -76.39 -14.95
N CYS A 2 9.36 -75.94 -16.20
CA CYS A 2 8.52 -74.98 -16.91
C CYS A 2 8.47 -73.53 -16.37
N ALA A 3 9.15 -72.59 -16.86
CA ALA A 3 9.36 -72.02 -18.23
C ALA A 3 8.08 -71.39 -18.87
N LYS A 4 8.28 -70.08 -19.17
CA LYS A 4 7.63 -69.34 -20.21
C LYS A 4 6.16 -68.92 -20.00
N TRP A 5 5.96 -67.65 -19.76
CA TRP A 5 5.22 -66.78 -20.64
C TRP A 5 5.74 -65.34 -20.53
N ALA A 6 6.40 -64.91 -21.57
CA ALA A 6 6.84 -63.54 -21.78
C ALA A 6 6.02 -62.92 -22.90
N LEU A 7 5.90 -61.60 -22.85
CA LEU A 7 5.62 -60.68 -23.92
C LEU A 7 4.14 -60.45 -24.35
N LYS A 8 3.64 -59.31 -24.06
CA LYS A 8 3.39 -58.12 -24.92
C LYS A 8 2.27 -57.28 -24.35
N SER A 9 2.62 -56.17 -23.76
CA SER A 9 1.74 -55.00 -23.83
C SER A 9 2.61 -53.74 -23.78
N ASN A 10 2.86 -53.14 -24.96
CA ASN A 10 3.38 -51.82 -25.14
C ASN A 10 2.31 -50.82 -24.61
N ALA A 11 2.33 -50.55 -23.31
CA ALA A 11 1.62 -49.44 -22.74
C ALA A 11 2.48 -48.18 -22.98
N ILE A 12 2.07 -47.40 -23.99
CA ILE A 12 2.61 -46.06 -24.26
C ILE A 12 2.33 -45.20 -23.03
N VAL A 13 3.36 -44.98 -22.21
CA VAL A 13 3.30 -44.03 -21.12
C VAL A 13 3.15 -42.64 -21.71
N PRO A 14 2.06 -41.89 -21.44
CA PRO A 14 1.89 -40.58 -22.02
C PRO A 14 2.93 -39.63 -21.48
N ASN A 15 3.64 -38.94 -22.37
CA ASN A 15 4.65 -37.95 -22.05
C ASN A 15 4.07 -36.89 -21.08
N PRO A 16 4.64 -36.72 -19.86
CA PRO A 16 4.12 -35.81 -18.85
C PRO A 16 4.05 -34.36 -19.30
N LEU A 17 4.83 -33.96 -20.29
CA LEU A 17 4.78 -32.61 -20.89
C LEU A 17 3.48 -32.36 -21.71
N ARG A 18 2.84 -33.38 -22.28
CA ARG A 18 1.55 -33.25 -23.01
C ARG A 18 0.36 -33.13 -22.04
N LEU A 19 0.42 -33.72 -20.86
CA LEU A 19 -0.61 -33.57 -19.81
C LEU A 19 -0.60 -32.16 -19.22
N VAL A 20 0.59 -31.58 -19.01
CA VAL A 20 0.75 -30.20 -18.51
C VAL A 20 0.27 -29.16 -19.52
N SER A 21 0.48 -29.39 -20.83
CA SER A 21 0.01 -28.47 -21.88
C SER A 21 -1.52 -28.51 -22.05
N ARG A 22 -2.15 -29.68 -21.95
CA ARG A 22 -3.63 -29.83 -21.99
C ARG A 22 -4.29 -29.22 -20.74
N GLY A 23 -3.69 -29.37 -19.57
CA GLY A 23 -4.17 -28.72 -18.34
C GLY A 23 -4.12 -27.19 -18.39
N LYS A 24 -3.05 -26.62 -18.98
CA LYS A 24 -2.92 -25.16 -19.19
C LYS A 24 -3.94 -24.62 -20.19
N ALA A 25 -4.22 -25.34 -21.26
CA ALA A 25 -5.23 -24.95 -22.26
C ALA A 25 -6.66 -25.01 -21.70
N CYS A 26 -6.98 -26.04 -20.93
CA CYS A 26 -8.28 -26.17 -20.25
C CYS A 26 -8.48 -25.09 -19.18
N LEU A 27 -7.44 -24.77 -18.39
CA LEU A 27 -7.47 -23.70 -17.41
C LEU A 27 -7.63 -22.31 -18.07
N GLY A 28 -7.05 -22.11 -19.25
CA GLY A 28 -7.19 -20.89 -20.06
C GLY A 28 -8.60 -20.68 -20.60
N SER A 29 -9.28 -21.77 -21.03
CA SER A 29 -10.66 -21.71 -21.52
C SER A 29 -11.67 -21.49 -20.38
N LEU A 30 -11.48 -22.14 -19.24
CA LEU A 30 -12.27 -21.90 -18.02
C LEU A 30 -12.14 -20.46 -17.51
N LYS A 31 -10.93 -19.91 -17.55
CA LYS A 31 -10.68 -18.50 -17.20
C LYS A 31 -11.39 -17.53 -18.15
N ARG A 32 -11.42 -17.81 -19.45
CA ARG A 32 -12.15 -17.01 -20.46
C ARG A 32 -13.66 -17.08 -20.26
N LEU A 33 -14.19 -18.28 -20.00
CA LEU A 33 -15.62 -18.47 -19.71
C LEU A 33 -16.04 -17.74 -18.43
N ALA A 34 -15.29 -17.86 -17.36
CA ALA A 34 -15.55 -17.16 -16.11
C ALA A 34 -15.54 -15.63 -16.28
N ARG A 35 -14.61 -15.07 -17.09
CA ARG A 35 -14.61 -13.64 -17.44
C ARG A 35 -15.86 -13.21 -18.19
N LYS A 36 -16.31 -14.02 -19.17
CA LYS A 36 -17.56 -13.75 -19.92
C LYS A 36 -18.77 -13.75 -18.98
N VAL A 37 -18.88 -14.73 -18.08
CA VAL A 37 -19.98 -14.85 -17.10
C VAL A 37 -19.97 -13.67 -16.12
N ILE A 38 -18.80 -13.28 -15.61
CA ILE A 38 -18.66 -12.14 -14.69
C ILE A 38 -19.01 -10.82 -15.40
N ARG A 39 -18.56 -10.64 -16.65
CA ARG A 39 -18.87 -9.45 -17.46
C ARG A 39 -20.38 -9.36 -17.75
N TRP A 40 -21.00 -10.47 -18.13
CA TRP A 40 -22.43 -10.55 -18.36
C TRP A 40 -23.26 -10.27 -17.10
N ALA A 41 -22.92 -10.91 -15.97
CA ALA A 41 -23.56 -10.68 -14.69
C ALA A 41 -23.41 -9.21 -14.24
N ARG A 42 -22.24 -8.59 -14.48
CA ARG A 42 -21.98 -7.17 -14.15
C ARG A 42 -22.86 -6.23 -15.00
N ILE A 43 -23.02 -6.51 -16.31
CA ILE A 43 -23.83 -5.69 -17.20
C ILE A 43 -25.31 -5.81 -16.82
N ARG A 44 -25.78 -7.03 -16.56
CA ARG A 44 -27.17 -7.30 -16.18
C ARG A 44 -27.52 -6.67 -14.81
N LEU A 45 -26.61 -6.81 -13.84
CA LEU A 45 -26.77 -6.22 -12.51
C LEU A 45 -26.73 -4.67 -12.56
N ARG A 46 -25.86 -4.07 -13.39
CA ARG A 46 -25.84 -2.62 -13.61
C ARG A 46 -27.15 -2.11 -14.21
N ARG A 47 -27.75 -2.84 -15.17
CA ARG A 47 -29.06 -2.50 -15.75
C ARG A 47 -30.16 -2.59 -14.68
N VAL A 48 -30.20 -3.65 -13.88
CA VAL A 48 -31.17 -3.85 -12.80
C VAL A 48 -30.98 -2.80 -11.69
N ILE A 49 -29.76 -2.54 -11.25
CA ILE A 49 -29.47 -1.51 -10.24
C ILE A 49 -29.73 -0.10 -10.81
N GLY A 50 -29.42 0.16 -12.07
CA GLY A 50 -29.69 1.44 -12.73
C GLY A 50 -31.19 1.74 -12.82
N SER A 51 -32.01 0.75 -13.14
CA SER A 51 -33.47 0.89 -13.19
C SER A 51 -34.12 0.95 -11.78
N LEU A 52 -33.43 0.42 -10.75
CA LEU A 52 -33.91 0.44 -9.36
C LEU A 52 -33.43 1.68 -8.59
N LYS A 53 -32.31 2.31 -8.99
CA LYS A 53 -31.78 3.50 -8.28
C LYS A 53 -32.72 4.71 -8.28
N SER A 54 -33.56 4.82 -9.29
CA SER A 54 -34.58 5.89 -9.35
C SER A 54 -35.81 5.61 -8.50
N ARG A 55 -35.94 4.41 -7.89
CA ARG A 55 -37.13 3.95 -7.16
C ARG A 55 -36.84 3.38 -5.77
N LEU A 56 -35.57 3.31 -5.34
CA LEU A 56 -35.25 2.72 -4.03
C LEU A 56 -35.10 3.81 -2.96
N PRO A 57 -35.66 3.59 -1.76
CA PRO A 57 -35.44 4.44 -0.59
C PRO A 57 -33.95 4.39 -0.19
N ALA A 58 -33.51 5.38 0.58
CA ALA A 58 -32.10 5.57 1.01
C ALA A 58 -31.46 4.32 1.65
N LYS A 59 -32.26 3.39 2.16
CA LYS A 59 -31.83 2.04 2.60
C LYS A 59 -32.58 0.99 1.78
N PRO A 60 -31.88 0.15 1.00
CA PRO A 60 -32.54 -0.92 0.25
C PRO A 60 -33.17 -1.95 1.19
N PRO A 61 -34.34 -2.55 0.82
CA PRO A 61 -34.99 -3.58 1.61
C PRO A 61 -34.04 -4.75 1.95
N PHE A 62 -34.24 -5.36 3.11
CA PHE A 62 -33.42 -6.46 3.62
C PHE A 62 -33.14 -7.59 2.60
N PRO A 63 -34.09 -8.05 1.77
CA PRO A 63 -33.83 -9.06 0.74
C PRO A 63 -32.81 -8.60 -0.31
N VAL A 64 -32.87 -7.32 -0.72
CA VAL A 64 -31.93 -6.74 -1.72
C VAL A 64 -30.52 -6.63 -1.14
N MET A 65 -30.42 -6.26 0.13
CA MET A 65 -29.14 -6.25 0.85
C MET A 65 -28.52 -7.64 0.95
N LEU A 66 -29.34 -8.65 1.24
CA LEU A 66 -28.90 -10.04 1.35
C LEU A 66 -28.40 -10.58 0.00
N MET A 67 -29.15 -10.32 -1.08
CA MET A 67 -28.73 -10.69 -2.45
C MET A 67 -27.42 -9.99 -2.87
N LEU A 68 -27.25 -8.71 -2.57
CA LEU A 68 -26.02 -7.97 -2.83
C LEU A 68 -24.83 -8.54 -2.03
N ARG A 69 -25.08 -8.94 -0.78
CA ARG A 69 -24.08 -9.58 0.09
C ARG A 69 -23.67 -10.94 -0.46
N GLN A 70 -24.62 -11.78 -0.85
CA GLN A 70 -24.37 -13.09 -1.47
C GLN A 70 -23.65 -12.95 -2.80
N TYR A 71 -24.06 -12.03 -3.69
CA TYR A 71 -23.37 -11.75 -4.94
C TYR A 71 -21.90 -11.33 -4.71
N ARG A 72 -21.64 -10.43 -3.76
CA ARG A 72 -20.30 -10.00 -3.40
C ARG A 72 -19.45 -11.19 -2.91
N PHE A 73 -20.03 -12.05 -2.09
CA PHE A 73 -19.36 -13.25 -1.56
C PHE A 73 -19.03 -14.27 -2.67
N VAL A 74 -20.00 -14.60 -3.52
CA VAL A 74 -19.82 -15.55 -4.64
C VAL A 74 -18.81 -15.01 -5.65
N ARG A 75 -18.90 -13.71 -5.99
CA ARG A 75 -17.93 -13.04 -6.86
C ARG A 75 -16.51 -13.08 -6.27
N ALA A 76 -16.36 -12.80 -4.99
CA ALA A 76 -15.07 -12.85 -4.32
C ALA A 76 -14.50 -14.28 -4.30
N LYS A 77 -15.32 -15.28 -4.02
CA LYS A 77 -14.94 -16.71 -4.04
C LYS A 77 -14.50 -17.16 -5.41
N LEU A 78 -15.22 -16.75 -6.47
CA LEU A 78 -14.88 -17.07 -7.86
C LEU A 78 -13.57 -16.39 -8.30
N LEU A 79 -13.39 -15.11 -7.98
CA LEU A 79 -12.14 -14.38 -8.22
C LEU A 79 -10.96 -15.02 -7.48
N ARG A 80 -11.19 -15.53 -6.26
CA ARG A 80 -10.19 -16.22 -5.46
C ARG A 80 -9.72 -17.54 -6.10
N LEU A 81 -10.63 -18.30 -6.69
CA LEU A 81 -10.32 -19.54 -7.43
C LEU A 81 -9.55 -19.27 -8.72
N LEU A 82 -9.80 -18.14 -9.38
CA LEU A 82 -9.17 -17.77 -10.65
C LEU A 82 -7.82 -17.04 -10.48
N ALA A 83 -7.53 -16.50 -9.31
CA ALA A 83 -6.38 -15.63 -9.05
C ALA A 83 -5.34 -16.31 -8.13
N ILE A 84 -4.68 -17.36 -8.60
CA ILE A 84 -3.67 -18.08 -7.79
C ILE A 84 -2.33 -17.34 -7.75
N LYS A 85 -2.01 -16.48 -8.73
CA LYS A 85 -0.76 -15.68 -8.74
C LYS A 85 -1.05 -14.22 -9.08
N GLY A 86 -0.45 -13.30 -8.35
CA GLY A 86 -0.49 -11.88 -8.65
C GLY A 86 -1.55 -11.07 -7.88
N ARG A 87 -1.87 -11.44 -6.65
CA ARG A 87 -2.75 -10.67 -5.76
C ARG A 87 -2.02 -9.49 -5.15
N THR A 88 -2.81 -8.51 -4.71
CA THR A 88 -2.31 -7.48 -3.79
C THR A 88 -2.08 -8.10 -2.42
N ALA A 89 -0.88 -7.97 -1.87
CA ALA A 89 -0.60 -8.33 -0.49
C ALA A 89 -1.16 -7.25 0.45
N TRP A 90 -1.81 -7.68 1.52
CA TRP A 90 -2.14 -6.89 2.69
C TRP A 90 -1.19 -7.34 3.80
N ILE A 91 -0.25 -6.50 4.16
CA ILE A 91 0.77 -6.83 5.15
C ILE A 91 0.48 -6.04 6.42
N PHE A 92 0.43 -6.71 7.54
CA PHE A 92 0.03 -6.17 8.83
C PHE A 92 0.77 -6.87 9.97
N SER A 93 0.79 -6.27 11.15
CA SER A 93 1.20 -6.95 12.38
C SER A 93 0.28 -6.59 13.53
N PRO A 94 -0.11 -7.55 14.38
CA PRO A 94 -0.80 -7.25 15.65
C PRO A 94 0.01 -6.30 16.55
N ALA A 95 1.33 -6.36 16.53
CA ALA A 95 2.21 -5.47 17.28
C ALA A 95 1.93 -3.98 16.97
N CYS A 96 1.55 -3.67 15.73
CA CYS A 96 1.16 -2.30 15.36
C CYS A 96 -0.05 -1.76 16.14
N LEU A 97 -0.88 -2.61 16.72
CA LEU A 97 -2.01 -2.20 17.55
C LEU A 97 -1.62 -1.89 19.00
N ALA A 98 -0.45 -2.37 19.44
CA ALA A 98 0.02 -2.20 20.81
C ALA A 98 0.70 -0.84 21.07
N HIS A 99 1.13 -0.15 20.01
CA HIS A 99 1.61 1.22 20.14
C HIS A 99 0.51 2.11 20.71
N PHE A 100 0.79 2.74 21.83
CA PHE A 100 -0.17 3.47 22.63
C PHE A 100 0.35 4.88 22.94
N VAL A 101 -0.56 5.85 22.86
CA VAL A 101 -0.33 7.23 23.29
C VAL A 101 -1.41 7.59 24.30
N ASN A 102 -1.05 8.26 25.38
CA ASN A 102 -2.00 8.69 26.42
C ASN A 102 -3.01 9.70 25.86
N GLY A 103 -4.23 9.62 26.38
CA GLY A 103 -5.29 10.56 26.01
C GLY A 103 -5.93 10.30 24.64
N GLU A 104 -6.60 11.31 24.11
CA GLU A 104 -7.20 11.28 22.76
C GLU A 104 -6.18 11.69 21.71
N HIS A 105 -5.35 10.74 21.29
CA HIS A 105 -4.37 10.97 20.23
C HIS A 105 -4.95 10.62 18.86
N PRO A 106 -4.76 11.43 17.81
CA PRO A 106 -5.28 11.17 16.47
C PRO A 106 -4.66 9.90 15.86
N GLU A 107 -3.36 9.67 16.06
CA GLU A 107 -2.67 8.44 15.66
C GLU A 107 -3.02 7.32 16.65
N SER A 108 -3.92 6.42 16.27
CA SER A 108 -4.47 5.40 17.14
C SER A 108 -4.73 4.07 16.41
N PRO A 109 -4.82 2.93 17.13
CA PRO A 109 -5.18 1.63 16.56
C PRO A 109 -6.49 1.63 15.76
N LYS A 110 -7.43 2.50 16.12
CA LYS A 110 -8.73 2.66 15.44
C LYS A 110 -8.57 2.96 13.94
N ARG A 111 -7.44 3.53 13.51
CA ARG A 111 -7.12 3.82 12.11
C ARG A 111 -7.06 2.53 11.29
N LEU A 112 -6.32 1.52 11.74
CA LEU A 112 -6.22 0.23 11.04
C LEU A 112 -7.55 -0.52 11.05
N GLU A 113 -8.25 -0.52 12.18
CA GLU A 113 -9.57 -1.14 12.33
C GLU A 113 -10.59 -0.53 11.37
N ALA A 114 -10.58 0.79 11.19
CA ALA A 114 -11.49 1.50 10.29
C ALA A 114 -11.26 1.10 8.83
N ILE A 115 -9.99 1.00 8.40
CA ILE A 115 -9.64 0.55 7.06
C ILE A 115 -10.07 -0.90 6.85
N GLU A 116 -9.75 -1.81 7.77
CA GLU A 116 -10.13 -3.22 7.65
C GLU A 116 -11.65 -3.38 7.60
N ARG A 117 -12.38 -2.69 8.45
CA ARG A 117 -13.86 -2.72 8.51
C ARG A 117 -14.49 -2.34 7.16
N VAL A 118 -13.99 -1.30 6.51
CA VAL A 118 -14.53 -0.87 5.21
C VAL A 118 -14.14 -1.83 4.08
N LEU A 119 -12.95 -2.41 4.13
CA LEU A 119 -12.52 -3.45 3.17
C LEU A 119 -13.38 -4.72 3.31
N ARG A 120 -13.68 -5.15 4.53
CA ARG A 120 -14.60 -6.28 4.79
C ARG A 120 -16.00 -5.99 4.28
N LYS A 121 -16.57 -4.81 4.58
CA LYS A 121 -17.90 -4.39 4.11
C LYS A 121 -17.98 -4.30 2.59
N SER A 122 -16.93 -3.89 1.91
CA SER A 122 -16.90 -3.76 0.45
C SER A 122 -16.63 -5.08 -0.29
N GLY A 123 -16.22 -6.13 0.41
CA GLY A 123 -15.80 -7.42 -0.17
C GLY A 123 -14.37 -7.42 -0.73
N LEU A 124 -13.64 -6.30 -0.69
CA LEU A 124 -12.25 -6.24 -1.14
C LEU A 124 -11.34 -7.12 -0.28
N TRP A 125 -11.66 -7.26 1.00
CA TRP A 125 -10.90 -8.08 1.95
C TRP A 125 -10.62 -9.50 1.45
N HIS A 126 -11.58 -10.10 0.75
CA HIS A 126 -11.43 -11.46 0.22
C HIS A 126 -10.50 -11.56 -1.00
N LEU A 127 -10.17 -10.43 -1.62
CA LEU A 127 -9.28 -10.35 -2.77
C LEU A 127 -7.82 -10.12 -2.36
N LEU A 128 -7.56 -9.78 -1.11
CA LEU A 128 -6.23 -9.52 -0.58
C LEU A 128 -5.56 -10.82 -0.08
N GLN A 129 -4.25 -10.89 -0.25
CA GLN A 129 -3.40 -11.90 0.36
C GLN A 129 -2.89 -11.35 1.70
N LYS A 130 -3.43 -11.86 2.80
CA LYS A 130 -3.05 -11.42 4.14
C LYS A 130 -1.75 -12.08 4.58
N ILE A 131 -0.80 -11.26 4.98
CA ILE A 131 0.54 -11.67 5.41
C ILE A 131 0.84 -10.92 6.71
N GLU A 132 1.27 -11.65 7.69
CA GLU A 132 1.80 -11.08 8.92
C GLU A 132 3.24 -10.62 8.70
N ALA A 133 3.56 -9.43 9.21
CA ALA A 133 4.87 -8.83 9.05
C ALA A 133 5.87 -9.40 10.07
N PRO A 134 7.08 -9.77 9.66
CA PRO A 134 8.17 -10.00 10.59
C PRO A 134 8.67 -8.66 11.16
N GLU A 135 9.49 -8.70 12.16
CA GLU A 135 10.31 -7.57 12.54
C GLU A 135 11.38 -7.28 11.48
N VAL A 136 11.71 -6.02 11.32
CA VAL A 136 12.88 -5.57 10.55
C VAL A 136 14.16 -5.92 11.30
N THR A 137 15.21 -6.30 10.59
CA THR A 137 16.52 -6.59 11.20
C THR A 137 17.33 -5.31 11.42
N ASP A 138 18.26 -5.32 12.38
CA ASP A 138 19.16 -4.20 12.63
C ASP A 138 20.01 -3.84 11.40
N ILE A 139 20.41 -4.84 10.59
CA ILE A 139 21.12 -4.62 9.33
C ILE A 139 20.26 -3.81 8.35
N GLN A 140 18.95 -4.08 8.30
CA GLN A 140 18.04 -3.33 7.44
C GLN A 140 17.80 -1.91 7.96
N LEU A 141 17.67 -1.74 9.28
CA LEU A 141 17.52 -0.43 9.92
C LEU A 141 18.76 0.45 9.74
N SER A 142 19.96 -0.11 9.92
CA SER A 142 21.23 0.63 9.84
C SER A 142 21.56 1.14 8.43
N ARG A 143 20.80 0.76 7.41
CA ARG A 143 20.88 1.35 6.06
C ARG A 143 20.27 2.75 5.99
N VAL A 144 19.46 3.11 6.99
CA VAL A 144 18.66 4.35 7.05
C VAL A 144 18.92 5.12 8.31
N HIS A 145 18.87 4.47 9.46
CA HIS A 145 18.98 5.09 10.76
C HIS A 145 20.34 4.84 11.39
N THR A 146 20.87 5.86 12.08
CA THR A 146 22.13 5.73 12.81
C THR A 146 21.97 4.79 14.01
N ARG A 147 23.00 4.00 14.31
CA ARG A 147 23.01 3.13 15.50
C ARG A 147 22.82 3.92 16.79
N LYS A 148 23.43 5.11 16.89
CA LYS A 148 23.28 6.01 18.03
C LYS A 148 21.80 6.35 18.27
N TYR A 149 21.07 6.68 17.23
CA TYR A 149 19.64 7.00 17.31
C TYR A 149 18.82 5.79 17.74
N LEU A 150 19.02 4.62 17.13
CA LEU A 150 18.28 3.41 17.49
C LEU A 150 18.51 3.04 18.97
N ASN A 151 19.76 3.07 19.42
CA ASN A 151 20.08 2.82 20.83
C ASN A 151 19.46 3.88 21.75
N SER A 152 19.37 5.14 21.33
CA SER A 152 18.74 6.20 22.14
C SER A 152 17.25 5.96 22.35
N LEU A 153 16.55 5.45 21.34
CA LEU A 153 15.14 5.07 21.47
C LEU A 153 14.97 3.88 22.43
N GLU A 154 15.82 2.86 22.30
CA GLU A 154 15.78 1.67 23.17
C GLU A 154 15.99 2.04 24.64
N ASN A 155 16.93 2.95 24.93
CA ASN A 155 17.25 3.40 26.29
C ASN A 155 16.14 4.28 26.90
N GLN A 156 15.22 4.80 26.10
CA GLN A 156 14.12 5.65 26.55
C GLN A 156 12.79 4.92 26.71
N ILE A 157 12.74 3.61 26.45
CA ILE A 157 11.50 2.83 26.59
C ILE A 157 11.02 2.90 28.05
N PRO A 158 9.83 3.45 28.31
CA PRO A 158 9.30 3.50 29.67
C PRO A 158 8.82 2.14 30.13
N SER A 159 8.94 1.85 31.41
CA SER A 159 8.34 0.66 32.02
C SER A 159 6.81 0.74 32.04
N ASN A 160 6.26 1.96 32.21
CA ASN A 160 4.82 2.25 32.23
C ASN A 160 4.55 3.62 31.60
N GLY A 161 3.35 3.79 31.03
CA GLY A 161 2.91 5.05 30.43
C GLY A 161 3.67 5.40 29.14
N THR A 162 3.91 6.69 28.93
CA THR A 162 4.58 7.23 27.74
C THR A 162 5.66 8.22 28.09
N VAL A 163 6.71 8.30 27.28
CA VAL A 163 7.75 9.33 27.32
C VAL A 163 7.63 10.18 26.06
N LYS A 164 7.67 11.49 26.24
CA LYS A 164 7.68 12.46 25.13
C LYS A 164 9.08 12.50 24.52
N ILE A 165 9.18 12.18 23.22
CA ILE A 165 10.44 12.21 22.47
C ILE A 165 10.57 13.52 21.69
N GLU A 166 9.45 14.00 21.16
CA GLU A 166 9.32 15.25 20.43
C GLU A 166 7.93 15.82 20.71
N GLU A 167 7.59 17.01 20.21
CA GLU A 167 6.43 17.79 20.66
C GLU A 167 5.12 16.99 20.71
N ASP A 168 4.90 16.12 19.75
CA ASP A 168 3.70 15.27 19.61
C ASP A 168 4.01 13.78 19.44
N THR A 169 5.28 13.39 19.62
CA THR A 169 5.76 12.02 19.39
C THR A 169 6.08 11.34 20.73
N TYR A 170 5.29 10.33 21.08
CA TYR A 170 5.34 9.68 22.39
C TYR A 170 5.73 8.20 22.29
N LEU A 171 6.76 7.82 23.01
CA LEU A 171 7.25 6.46 23.14
C LEU A 171 6.51 5.74 24.28
N SER A 172 5.90 4.63 24.02
CA SER A 172 5.35 3.69 25.00
C SER A 172 6.18 2.40 25.02
N ARG A 173 5.90 1.52 25.99
CA ARG A 173 6.59 0.24 26.13
C ARG A 173 6.65 -0.57 24.82
N ASP A 174 5.55 -0.58 24.06
CA ASP A 174 5.41 -1.43 22.87
C ASP A 174 5.68 -0.69 21.55
N THR A 175 6.02 0.61 21.62
CA THR A 175 6.21 1.46 20.43
C THR A 175 7.29 0.96 19.50
N LEU A 176 8.48 0.59 20.04
CA LEU A 176 9.58 0.14 19.19
C LEU A 176 9.31 -1.20 18.55
N ALA A 177 8.66 -2.12 19.24
CA ALA A 177 8.21 -3.38 18.65
C ALA A 177 7.23 -3.12 17.50
N ALA A 178 6.26 -2.22 17.70
CA ALA A 178 5.32 -1.80 16.65
C ALA A 178 6.04 -1.17 15.45
N ALA A 179 6.98 -0.25 15.69
CA ALA A 179 7.76 0.42 14.64
C ALA A 179 8.67 -0.56 13.87
N ARG A 180 9.30 -1.52 14.57
CA ARG A 180 10.09 -2.58 13.93
C ARG A 180 9.22 -3.48 13.04
N HIS A 181 8.02 -3.85 13.46
CA HIS A 181 7.07 -4.60 12.65
C HIS A 181 6.52 -3.77 11.49
N ALA A 182 6.32 -2.46 11.67
CA ALA A 182 5.88 -1.56 10.61
C ALA A 182 6.93 -1.49 9.49
N ALA A 183 8.19 -1.26 9.81
CA ALA A 183 9.29 -1.30 8.84
C ALA A 183 9.47 -2.70 8.24
N GLY A 184 9.35 -3.75 9.05
CA GLY A 184 9.40 -5.15 8.60
C GLY A 184 8.29 -5.50 7.61
N ALA A 185 7.09 -4.90 7.75
CA ALA A 185 6.01 -5.03 6.77
C ALA A 185 6.40 -4.46 5.41
N ALA A 186 7.02 -3.28 5.40
CA ALA A 186 7.45 -2.61 4.18
C ALA A 186 8.58 -3.38 3.48
N VAL A 187 9.55 -3.90 4.23
CA VAL A 187 10.61 -4.81 3.73
C VAL A 187 10.00 -6.09 3.16
N LYS A 188 9.08 -6.73 3.89
CA LYS A 188 8.39 -7.94 3.43
C LYS A 188 7.61 -7.70 2.15
N ALA A 189 7.00 -6.52 2.00
CA ALA A 189 6.31 -6.11 0.78
C ALA A 189 7.25 -6.09 -0.43
N VAL A 190 8.44 -5.49 -0.28
CA VAL A 190 9.49 -5.50 -1.32
C VAL A 190 9.83 -6.93 -1.73
N ASP A 191 10.13 -7.79 -0.77
CA ASP A 191 10.47 -9.20 -1.01
C ASP A 191 9.38 -9.92 -1.80
N MET A 192 8.13 -9.79 -1.37
CA MET A 192 7.01 -10.46 -2.03
C MET A 192 6.80 -9.98 -3.46
N VAL A 193 6.94 -8.68 -3.70
CA VAL A 193 6.79 -8.09 -5.03
C VAL A 193 7.96 -8.48 -5.94
N MET A 194 9.18 -8.42 -5.46
CA MET A 194 10.39 -8.81 -6.21
C MET A 194 10.40 -10.31 -6.53
N LYS A 195 10.05 -11.16 -5.57
CA LYS A 195 9.93 -12.63 -5.74
C LYS A 195 8.65 -13.05 -6.49
N LYS A 196 7.84 -12.08 -6.99
CA LYS A 196 6.57 -12.31 -7.71
C LYS A 196 5.55 -13.14 -6.92
N GLN A 197 5.61 -13.09 -5.60
CA GLN A 197 4.64 -13.69 -4.70
C GLN A 197 3.39 -12.83 -4.56
N ALA A 198 3.53 -11.52 -4.79
CA ALA A 198 2.44 -10.56 -4.94
C ALA A 198 2.68 -9.69 -6.18
N LYS A 199 1.62 -9.10 -6.72
CA LYS A 199 1.71 -8.12 -7.81
C LYS A 199 2.15 -6.76 -7.30
N ASN A 200 1.59 -6.38 -6.18
CA ASN A 200 1.84 -5.17 -5.41
C ASN A 200 1.42 -5.41 -3.95
N ALA A 201 1.71 -4.48 -3.06
CA ALA A 201 1.40 -4.61 -1.65
C ALA A 201 0.86 -3.31 -1.06
N PHE A 202 0.03 -3.43 -0.02
CA PHE A 202 -0.33 -2.38 0.90
C PHE A 202 0.05 -2.82 2.32
N CYS A 203 0.86 -2.04 3.00
CA CYS A 203 1.29 -2.22 4.38
C CYS A 203 0.34 -1.45 5.29
N ALA A 204 -0.52 -2.17 6.01
CA ALA A 204 -1.44 -1.61 6.99
C ALA A 204 -0.75 -1.58 8.35
N ILE A 205 0.00 -0.55 8.58
CA ILE A 205 0.93 -0.43 9.69
C ILE A 205 0.75 0.86 10.47
N ARG A 206 1.27 0.89 11.67
CA ARG A 206 1.52 2.03 12.55
C ARG A 206 2.62 1.65 13.55
N PRO A 207 3.38 2.65 14.07
CA PRO A 207 3.30 4.08 13.76
C PRO A 207 3.67 4.39 12.30
N PRO A 208 3.32 5.60 11.79
CA PRO A 208 3.78 6.09 10.49
C PRO A 208 5.30 6.29 10.47
N GLY A 209 5.88 6.69 9.33
CA GLY A 209 7.32 6.70 9.19
C GLY A 209 7.96 7.90 8.50
N HIS A 210 7.25 8.64 7.66
CA HIS A 210 7.85 9.58 6.73
C HIS A 210 8.53 10.81 7.37
N HIS A 211 8.19 11.14 8.62
CA HIS A 211 8.87 12.19 9.40
C HIS A 211 10.10 11.70 10.17
N ALA A 212 10.34 10.39 10.31
CA ALA A 212 11.53 9.90 10.98
C ALA A 212 12.79 10.15 10.14
N HIS A 213 13.70 10.96 10.65
CA HIS A 213 15.01 11.25 10.06
C HIS A 213 15.99 10.10 10.29
N ALA A 214 17.20 10.21 9.74
CA ALA A 214 18.25 9.23 9.98
C ALA A 214 18.62 9.09 11.47
N ASP A 215 18.46 10.14 12.25
CA ASP A 215 18.93 10.24 13.65
C ASP A 215 17.92 10.86 14.63
N LYS A 216 16.66 11.08 14.19
CA LYS A 216 15.65 11.77 14.99
C LYS A 216 14.24 11.23 14.70
N ALA A 217 13.42 11.05 15.74
CA ALA A 217 11.98 10.84 15.65
C ALA A 217 11.25 12.18 15.51
N ALA A 218 10.16 12.23 14.76
CA ALA A 218 9.32 13.42 14.62
C ALA A 218 7.93 13.03 14.09
N GLY A 219 6.91 13.85 14.30
CA GLY A 219 5.59 13.72 13.66
C GLY A 219 4.97 12.34 13.81
N PHE A 220 4.92 11.79 15.02
CA PHE A 220 4.45 10.44 15.35
C PHE A 220 5.33 9.29 14.81
N CYS A 221 6.45 9.58 14.12
CA CYS A 221 7.29 8.62 13.41
C CYS A 221 8.57 8.31 14.19
N PHE A 222 8.92 7.01 14.26
CA PHE A 222 10.14 6.52 14.93
C PHE A 222 11.11 5.87 13.96
N ILE A 223 10.60 5.11 12.99
CA ILE A 223 11.38 4.45 11.95
C ILE A 223 10.77 4.86 10.60
N ASN A 224 11.59 5.29 9.66
CA ASN A 224 11.13 5.64 8.33
C ASN A 224 10.85 4.37 7.52
N ASN A 225 9.61 3.91 7.60
CA ASN A 225 9.18 2.64 7.03
C ASN A 225 9.41 2.57 5.50
N VAL A 226 9.09 3.64 4.77
CA VAL A 226 9.22 3.71 3.32
C VAL A 226 10.69 3.82 2.91
N ALA A 227 11.52 4.55 3.67
CA ALA A 227 12.95 4.67 3.40
C ALA A 227 13.67 3.34 3.63
N VAL A 228 13.37 2.63 4.73
CA VAL A 228 13.92 1.29 5.00
C VAL A 228 13.57 0.32 3.86
N ALA A 229 12.34 0.35 3.36
CA ALA A 229 11.92 -0.48 2.22
C ALA A 229 12.63 -0.10 0.92
N ALA A 230 12.80 1.20 0.64
CA ALA A 230 13.52 1.69 -0.54
C ALA A 230 15.00 1.28 -0.52
N MET A 231 15.67 1.47 0.63
CA MET A 231 17.05 1.04 0.80
C MET A 231 17.21 -0.49 0.76
N HIS A 232 16.22 -1.24 1.26
CA HIS A 232 16.19 -2.70 1.12
C HIS A 232 16.09 -3.10 -0.36
N ALA A 233 15.25 -2.46 -1.15
CA ALA A 233 15.13 -2.72 -2.58
C ALA A 233 16.44 -2.44 -3.34
N ILE A 234 17.13 -1.37 -2.97
CA ILE A 234 18.44 -1.00 -3.57
C ILE A 234 19.53 -1.99 -3.15
N ALA A 235 19.66 -2.28 -1.86
CA ALA A 235 20.75 -3.09 -1.34
C ALA A 235 20.58 -4.57 -1.69
N GLU A 236 19.41 -5.15 -1.47
CA GLU A 236 19.16 -6.58 -1.62
C GLU A 236 18.90 -7.00 -3.06
N TYR A 237 18.17 -6.17 -3.82
CA TYR A 237 17.78 -6.46 -5.19
C TYR A 237 18.58 -5.66 -6.24
N ARG A 238 19.56 -4.88 -5.80
CA ARG A 238 20.44 -4.07 -6.65
C ARG A 238 19.69 -3.15 -7.60
N LEU A 239 18.54 -2.63 -7.15
CA LEU A 239 17.82 -1.64 -7.93
C LEU A 239 18.59 -0.33 -7.96
N GLN A 240 18.67 0.29 -9.13
CA GLN A 240 19.41 1.54 -9.34
C GLN A 240 18.53 2.78 -9.30
N ARG A 241 17.23 2.61 -9.47
CA ARG A 241 16.25 3.71 -9.46
C ARG A 241 14.95 3.25 -8.82
N VAL A 242 14.61 3.87 -7.72
CA VAL A 242 13.33 3.70 -7.03
C VAL A 242 12.66 5.06 -6.89
N ALA A 243 11.34 5.10 -6.88
CA ALA A 243 10.60 6.34 -6.65
C ALA A 243 9.72 6.20 -5.42
N ILE A 244 9.66 7.26 -4.62
CA ILE A 244 8.73 7.43 -3.50
C ILE A 244 7.77 8.53 -3.91
N VAL A 245 6.47 8.25 -3.82
CA VAL A 245 5.36 9.17 -4.10
C VAL A 245 4.65 9.38 -2.78
N ASP A 246 4.87 10.52 -2.19
CA ASP A 246 4.30 10.95 -0.93
C ASP A 246 3.14 11.92 -1.19
N PHE A 247 1.95 11.54 -0.81
CA PHE A 247 0.74 12.36 -0.91
C PHE A 247 0.06 12.57 0.45
N ASP A 248 0.83 12.41 1.52
CA ASP A 248 0.42 12.84 2.86
C ASP A 248 0.17 14.35 2.87
N LEU A 249 -0.63 14.83 3.81
CA LEU A 249 -0.86 16.26 4.03
C LEU A 249 0.43 16.98 4.40
N HIS A 250 1.27 16.31 5.20
CA HIS A 250 2.51 16.85 5.74
C HIS A 250 3.69 16.53 4.83
N HIS A 251 4.67 17.42 4.79
CA HIS A 251 5.92 17.13 4.10
C HIS A 251 6.67 15.99 4.79
N GLY A 252 7.05 14.96 4.04
CA GLY A 252 7.87 13.86 4.56
C GLY A 252 9.33 14.25 4.72
N ASP A 253 9.61 15.15 5.66
CA ASP A 253 10.93 15.75 5.90
C ASP A 253 12.00 14.73 6.28
N GLY A 254 11.62 13.70 7.04
CA GLY A 254 12.53 12.59 7.36
C GLY A 254 12.91 11.79 6.11
N THR A 255 11.98 11.56 5.20
CA THR A 255 12.26 10.89 3.92
C THR A 255 13.15 11.76 3.03
N GLU A 256 12.89 13.08 2.99
CA GLU A 256 13.73 14.02 2.27
C GLU A 256 15.16 14.04 2.83
N ASP A 257 15.31 14.16 4.15
CA ASP A 257 16.61 14.17 4.82
C ASP A 257 17.45 12.93 4.47
N ILE A 258 16.85 11.74 4.53
CA ILE A 258 17.54 10.48 4.22
C ILE A 258 18.01 10.41 2.77
N PHE A 259 17.23 10.93 1.82
CA PHE A 259 17.52 10.80 0.39
C PHE A 259 17.95 12.10 -0.30
N ARG A 260 18.19 13.17 0.47
CA ARG A 260 18.54 14.50 -0.05
C ARG A 260 19.77 14.53 -0.97
N ASP A 261 20.62 13.51 -0.87
CA ASP A 261 21.86 13.41 -1.64
C ASP A 261 21.98 12.08 -2.39
N ASP A 262 20.94 11.23 -2.39
CA ASP A 262 20.98 9.94 -3.09
C ASP A 262 20.19 9.97 -4.42
N PRO A 263 20.86 10.15 -5.58
CA PRO A 263 20.19 10.27 -6.87
C PRO A 263 19.51 8.98 -7.36
N ARG A 264 19.71 7.84 -6.68
CA ARG A 264 19.02 6.57 -6.98
C ARG A 264 17.56 6.61 -6.55
N VAL A 265 17.21 7.53 -5.67
CA VAL A 265 15.85 7.68 -5.12
C VAL A 265 15.23 8.98 -5.65
N MET A 266 14.10 8.84 -6.33
CA MET A 266 13.24 9.98 -6.65
C MET A 266 12.21 10.13 -5.54
N LEU A 267 12.13 11.32 -4.95
CA LEU A 267 11.08 11.69 -3.99
C LEU A 267 10.16 12.72 -4.64
N LEU A 268 8.87 12.42 -4.65
CA LEU A 268 7.81 13.32 -5.09
C LEU A 268 6.88 13.53 -3.91
N SER A 269 6.87 14.73 -3.34
CA SER A 269 6.09 15.06 -2.15
C SER A 269 5.15 16.23 -2.44
N SER A 270 3.85 16.06 -2.19
CA SER A 270 2.88 17.16 -2.15
C SER A 270 2.40 17.34 -0.73
N PHE A 271 2.39 18.56 -0.25
CA PHE A 271 2.07 18.87 1.13
C PHE A 271 1.46 20.27 1.27
N GLU A 272 0.71 20.50 2.34
CA GLU A 272 0.24 21.83 2.69
C GLU A 272 1.41 22.69 3.20
N HIS A 273 1.53 23.90 2.70
CA HIS A 273 2.55 24.85 3.14
C HIS A 273 1.99 26.27 3.21
N PRO A 274 2.22 27.02 4.34
CA PRO A 274 2.95 26.61 5.53
C PRO A 274 2.12 25.72 6.48
N LEU A 275 2.65 24.56 6.82
CA LEU A 275 2.11 23.65 7.84
C LEU A 275 3.29 22.85 8.43
N TYR A 276 3.10 22.13 9.54
CA TYR A 276 4.10 21.20 10.06
C TYR A 276 4.65 20.31 8.94
N PRO A 277 5.95 20.04 8.85
CA PRO A 277 7.06 20.44 9.73
C PRO A 277 7.71 21.80 9.35
N PHE A 278 7.03 22.68 8.62
CA PHE A 278 7.46 24.04 8.23
C PHE A 278 8.76 24.09 7.42
N CYS A 279 9.04 23.04 6.65
CA CYS A 279 10.23 22.91 5.81
C CYS A 279 9.89 22.37 4.41
N GLY A 280 10.91 21.99 3.62
CA GLY A 280 10.75 21.44 2.25
C GLY A 280 10.75 22.49 1.16
N VAL A 281 10.65 23.79 1.50
CA VAL A 281 10.70 24.90 0.53
C VAL A 281 11.55 26.02 1.09
N PRO A 282 12.66 26.39 0.39
CA PRO A 282 13.23 25.70 -0.77
C PRO A 282 13.93 24.38 -0.39
N PHE A 283 13.99 23.44 -1.34
CA PHE A 283 14.81 22.24 -1.17
C PHE A 283 16.30 22.59 -1.21
N THR A 284 17.08 22.06 -0.27
CA THR A 284 18.51 22.40 -0.07
C THR A 284 19.47 21.24 -0.29
N GLY A 285 19.00 20.07 -0.69
CA GLY A 285 19.83 18.91 -1.00
C GLY A 285 20.46 18.94 -2.39
N SER A 286 21.36 17.98 -2.68
CA SER A 286 22.01 17.85 -3.97
C SER A 286 21.30 16.88 -4.93
N ASN A 287 20.32 16.13 -4.46
CA ASN A 287 19.57 15.16 -5.28
C ASN A 287 18.58 15.87 -6.24
N PRO A 288 18.82 15.87 -7.57
CA PRO A 288 17.94 16.53 -8.52
C PRO A 288 16.58 15.83 -8.70
N ASN A 289 16.41 14.68 -8.06
CA ASN A 289 15.21 13.86 -8.13
C ASN A 289 14.27 14.09 -6.94
N VAL A 290 14.55 15.01 -6.03
CA VAL A 290 13.62 15.49 -5.01
C VAL A 290 12.76 16.61 -5.59
N ILE A 291 11.45 16.41 -5.60
CA ILE A 291 10.47 17.34 -6.14
C ILE A 291 9.42 17.62 -5.06
N ASN A 292 9.61 18.73 -4.38
CA ASN A 292 8.68 19.25 -3.39
C ASN A 292 7.62 20.11 -4.09
N SER A 293 6.38 19.84 -3.80
CA SER A 293 5.22 20.45 -4.44
C SER A 293 4.28 21.02 -3.39
N PRO A 294 4.59 22.21 -2.84
CA PRO A 294 3.77 22.86 -1.83
C PRO A 294 2.40 23.22 -2.41
N LEU A 295 1.36 22.94 -1.62
CA LEU A 295 -0.02 23.34 -1.86
C LEU A 295 -0.43 24.33 -0.77
N LYS A 296 -1.35 25.23 -1.08
CA LYS A 296 -1.86 26.21 -0.12
C LYS A 296 -3.06 25.65 0.63
N ALA A 297 -3.28 26.13 1.83
CA ALA A 297 -4.53 25.90 2.55
C ALA A 297 -5.73 26.26 1.66
N GLY A 298 -6.69 25.32 1.53
CA GLY A 298 -7.84 25.46 0.65
C GLY A 298 -7.68 24.83 -0.74
N ASP A 299 -6.44 24.52 -1.18
CA ASP A 299 -6.22 23.81 -2.45
C ASP A 299 -6.89 22.44 -2.46
N GLY A 300 -7.33 22.03 -3.63
CA GLY A 300 -8.10 20.79 -3.79
C GLY A 300 -7.67 19.93 -4.97
N SER A 301 -8.67 19.27 -5.54
CA SER A 301 -8.46 18.31 -6.64
C SER A 301 -7.74 18.91 -7.86
N ASN A 302 -8.02 20.14 -8.21
CA ASN A 302 -7.46 20.76 -9.43
C ASN A 302 -5.97 21.02 -9.24
N GLU A 303 -5.62 21.77 -8.21
CA GLU A 303 -4.25 22.17 -7.88
C GLU A 303 -3.35 20.95 -7.68
N PHE A 304 -3.80 19.97 -6.88
CA PHE A 304 -3.09 18.69 -6.68
C PHE A 304 -2.87 17.95 -8.01
N ARG A 305 -3.92 17.81 -8.82
CA ARG A 305 -3.81 17.07 -10.09
C ARG A 305 -2.95 17.78 -11.11
N ASP A 306 -2.94 19.10 -11.09
CA ASP A 306 -2.12 19.90 -12.00
C ASP A 306 -0.64 19.81 -11.66
N VAL A 307 -0.28 19.84 -10.37
CA VAL A 307 1.07 19.56 -9.89
C VAL A 307 1.52 18.16 -10.34
N VAL A 308 0.70 17.14 -10.11
CA VAL A 308 1.03 15.77 -10.52
C VAL A 308 1.21 15.66 -12.03
N ARG A 309 0.34 16.29 -12.84
CA ARG A 309 0.44 16.26 -14.31
C ARG A 309 1.66 16.99 -14.84
N ALA A 310 1.91 18.17 -14.28
CA ALA A 310 2.97 19.06 -14.78
C ALA A 310 4.37 18.62 -14.31
N GLN A 311 4.49 18.16 -13.06
CA GLN A 311 5.79 17.89 -12.46
C GLN A 311 6.08 16.40 -12.30
N TRP A 312 5.17 15.60 -11.68
CA TRP A 312 5.47 14.24 -11.28
C TRP A 312 5.48 13.25 -12.43
N LEU A 313 4.43 13.25 -13.27
CA LEU A 313 4.32 12.26 -14.34
C LEU A 313 5.44 12.35 -15.38
N PRO A 314 5.86 13.54 -15.86
CA PRO A 314 7.00 13.67 -16.76
C PRO A 314 8.33 13.23 -16.12
N ARG A 315 8.56 13.61 -14.85
CA ARG A 315 9.78 13.23 -14.12
C ARG A 315 9.86 11.73 -13.90
N LEU A 316 8.77 11.07 -13.46
CA LEU A 316 8.70 9.63 -13.33
C LEU A 316 8.93 8.89 -14.66
N ALA A 317 8.36 9.41 -15.76
CA ALA A 317 8.53 8.83 -17.09
C ALA A 317 10.00 8.91 -17.57
N SER A 318 10.69 10.01 -17.28
CA SER A 318 12.12 10.20 -17.57
C SER A 318 13.01 9.36 -16.65
N PHE A 319 12.74 9.34 -15.36
CA PHE A 319 13.53 8.62 -14.36
C PHE A 319 13.44 7.10 -14.53
N ARG A 320 12.31 6.57 -15.03
CA ARG A 320 12.06 5.14 -15.26
C ARG A 320 12.36 4.29 -14.02
N PRO A 321 11.63 4.50 -12.92
CA PRO A 321 11.87 3.77 -11.68
C PRO A 321 11.65 2.26 -11.87
N GLN A 322 12.45 1.45 -11.22
CA GLN A 322 12.36 -0.02 -11.25
C GLN A 322 11.39 -0.56 -10.22
N MET A 323 11.06 0.24 -9.19
CA MET A 323 10.02 0.03 -8.19
C MET A 323 9.47 1.39 -7.75
N ILE A 324 8.19 1.45 -7.40
CA ILE A 324 7.55 2.64 -6.88
C ILE A 324 6.99 2.34 -5.49
N PHE A 325 7.25 3.25 -4.56
CA PHE A 325 6.69 3.26 -3.22
C PHE A 325 5.65 4.38 -3.12
N PHE A 326 4.59 4.14 -2.36
CA PHE A 326 3.73 5.20 -1.85
C PHE A 326 3.99 5.36 -0.36
N ALA A 327 4.29 6.57 0.06
CA ALA A 327 4.02 7.05 1.39
C ALA A 327 2.56 7.54 1.35
N ALA A 328 1.66 6.70 1.87
CA ALA A 328 0.24 6.83 1.62
C ALA A 328 -0.47 7.39 2.85
N GLY A 329 -0.36 8.70 3.03
CA GLY A 329 -1.19 9.47 3.95
C GLY A 329 -2.54 9.83 3.31
N PHE A 330 -3.56 9.91 4.13
CA PHE A 330 -4.93 10.22 3.69
C PHE A 330 -5.52 11.42 4.44
N ASP A 331 -4.69 12.18 5.11
CA ASP A 331 -5.00 13.39 5.89
C ASP A 331 -5.17 14.66 5.04
N ALA A 332 -4.67 14.70 3.80
CA ALA A 332 -5.01 15.76 2.87
C ALA A 332 -6.51 15.75 2.45
N HIS A 333 -7.31 14.83 2.99
CA HIS A 333 -8.74 14.76 2.73
C HIS A 333 -9.47 15.91 3.44
N ARG A 334 -10.34 16.62 2.73
CA ARG A 334 -11.11 17.80 3.20
C ARG A 334 -11.87 17.66 4.52
N ASN A 335 -12.01 16.46 5.05
CA ASN A 335 -12.67 16.18 6.33
C ASN A 335 -11.68 15.76 7.40
N ASP A 336 -10.37 15.78 7.13
CA ASP A 336 -9.38 15.54 8.16
C ASP A 336 -9.15 16.82 8.97
N ASP A 337 -8.99 16.65 10.27
CA ASP A 337 -8.95 17.78 11.20
C ASP A 337 -7.52 18.35 11.37
N LEU A 338 -6.49 17.73 10.74
CA LEU A 338 -5.08 18.15 10.87
C LEU A 338 -4.60 19.09 9.76
N GLY A 339 -5.41 19.41 8.78
CA GLY A 339 -5.04 20.36 7.73
C GLY A 339 -6.22 20.94 6.97
N HIS A 340 -5.90 21.71 5.93
CA HIS A 340 -6.88 22.54 5.22
C HIS A 340 -6.96 22.20 3.73
N LEU A 341 -6.27 21.15 3.24
CA LEU A 341 -6.41 20.70 1.87
C LEU A 341 -7.79 20.08 1.63
N ASN A 342 -8.26 20.16 0.38
CA ASN A 342 -9.61 19.73 0.01
C ASN A 342 -9.62 18.51 -0.92
N LEU A 343 -8.74 17.52 -0.70
CA LEU A 343 -8.76 16.28 -1.46
C LEU A 343 -9.95 15.41 -1.08
N THR A 344 -10.28 14.49 -1.96
CA THR A 344 -11.37 13.53 -1.82
C THR A 344 -10.89 12.12 -2.14
N GLU A 345 -11.71 11.11 -1.84
CA GLU A 345 -11.41 9.72 -2.22
C GLU A 345 -11.16 9.55 -3.73
N ALA A 346 -11.74 10.43 -4.56
CA ALA A 346 -11.53 10.41 -6.01
C ALA A 346 -10.11 10.84 -6.41
N ASP A 347 -9.44 11.66 -5.61
CA ASP A 347 -8.07 12.11 -5.87
C ASP A 347 -7.08 11.00 -5.55
N TYR A 348 -7.25 10.30 -4.44
CA TYR A 348 -6.45 9.13 -4.10
C TYR A 348 -6.65 7.97 -5.11
N GLU A 349 -7.87 7.77 -5.60
CA GLU A 349 -8.14 6.85 -6.71
C GLU A 349 -7.41 7.28 -7.99
N TRP A 350 -7.45 8.56 -8.31
CA TRP A 350 -6.89 9.13 -9.54
C TRP A 350 -5.36 9.04 -9.54
N ILE A 351 -4.68 9.52 -8.47
CA ILE A 351 -3.21 9.46 -8.39
C ILE A 351 -2.71 8.01 -8.43
N THR A 352 -3.36 7.12 -7.68
CA THR A 352 -3.01 5.70 -7.70
C THR A 352 -3.06 5.13 -9.11
N LYS A 353 -4.12 5.40 -9.87
CA LYS A 353 -4.23 4.94 -11.27
C LYS A 353 -3.13 5.50 -12.16
N LYS A 354 -2.77 6.79 -11.98
CA LYS A 354 -1.72 7.43 -12.78
C LYS A 354 -0.35 6.82 -12.51
N ILE A 355 0.00 6.65 -11.24
CA ILE A 355 1.26 6.02 -10.85
C ILE A 355 1.32 4.54 -11.28
N MET A 356 0.21 3.81 -11.20
CA MET A 356 0.13 2.45 -11.71
C MET A 356 0.39 2.33 -13.21
N LEU A 357 0.02 3.32 -14.02
CA LEU A 357 0.36 3.35 -15.45
C LEU A 357 1.88 3.48 -15.64
N ILE A 358 2.54 4.35 -14.89
CA ILE A 358 4.00 4.49 -14.87
C ILE A 358 4.66 3.16 -14.42
N ALA A 359 4.18 2.60 -13.31
CA ALA A 359 4.72 1.34 -12.79
C ALA A 359 4.57 0.18 -13.78
N ASN A 360 3.45 0.08 -14.48
CA ASN A 360 3.25 -0.93 -15.50
C ASN A 360 4.23 -0.78 -16.68
N ARG A 361 4.57 0.45 -17.04
CA ARG A 361 5.48 0.76 -18.14
C ARG A 361 6.95 0.53 -17.77
N HIS A 362 7.37 0.94 -16.57
CA HIS A 362 8.78 1.01 -16.19
C HIS A 362 9.19 0.06 -15.07
N SER A 363 8.28 -0.26 -14.15
CA SER A 363 8.55 -1.03 -12.93
C SER A 363 7.96 -2.45 -12.97
N GLN A 364 7.52 -2.97 -14.11
CA GLN A 364 6.81 -4.25 -14.22
C GLN A 364 5.56 -4.34 -13.31
N GLY A 365 4.98 -3.18 -12.95
CA GLY A 365 3.88 -3.03 -12.02
C GLY A 365 4.25 -3.21 -10.56
N ARG A 366 5.54 -3.15 -10.19
CA ARG A 366 6.03 -3.27 -8.80
C ARG A 366 5.68 -2.01 -8.02
N ILE A 367 4.78 -2.14 -7.08
CA ILE A 367 4.34 -1.08 -6.18
C ILE A 367 4.27 -1.63 -4.77
N VAL A 368 4.84 -0.89 -3.82
CA VAL A 368 4.66 -1.08 -2.39
C VAL A 368 4.06 0.20 -1.83
N SER A 369 2.91 0.10 -1.17
CA SER A 369 2.25 1.21 -0.52
C SER A 369 2.33 1.05 0.99
N VAL A 370 2.78 2.07 1.67
CA VAL A 370 2.98 2.12 3.12
C VAL A 370 2.02 3.16 3.69
N LEU A 371 1.23 2.78 4.68
CA LEU A 371 0.30 3.71 5.34
C LEU A 371 1.08 4.73 6.15
N GLU A 372 0.77 6.00 5.94
CA GLU A 372 1.25 7.14 6.74
C GLU A 372 0.08 7.79 7.49
N GLY A 373 -0.18 9.07 7.30
CA GLY A 373 -1.22 9.83 7.97
C GLY A 373 -2.67 9.52 7.56
N GLY A 374 -3.57 10.30 8.10
CA GLY A 374 -5.02 10.18 7.94
C GLY A 374 -5.70 9.82 9.27
N TYR A 375 -6.42 10.79 9.83
CA TYR A 375 -6.85 10.76 11.23
C TYR A 375 -8.37 10.82 11.38
N LYS A 376 -9.08 11.36 10.41
CA LYS A 376 -10.55 11.23 10.35
C LYS A 376 -10.93 9.83 9.89
N LEU A 377 -11.25 8.94 10.82
CA LEU A 377 -11.44 7.50 10.58
C LEU A 377 -12.34 7.15 9.39
N THR A 378 -13.39 7.95 9.17
CA THR A 378 -14.33 7.72 8.06
C THR A 378 -13.73 8.04 6.71
N SER A 379 -12.99 9.15 6.61
CA SER A 379 -12.31 9.60 5.39
C SER A 379 -11.10 8.75 5.08
N LEU A 380 -10.26 8.49 6.08
CA LEU A 380 -9.16 7.54 6.00
C LEU A 380 -9.61 6.19 5.42
N ALA A 381 -10.64 5.59 6.03
CA ALA A 381 -11.11 4.26 5.61
C ALA A 381 -11.64 4.26 4.16
N LYS A 382 -12.33 5.32 3.72
CA LYS A 382 -12.87 5.43 2.35
C LYS A 382 -11.75 5.70 1.34
N SER A 383 -10.80 6.58 1.67
CA SER A 383 -9.66 6.94 0.81
C SER A 383 -8.70 5.76 0.64
N ALA A 384 -8.31 5.11 1.73
CA ALA A 384 -7.52 3.88 1.68
C ALA A 384 -8.22 2.77 0.89
N LYS A 385 -9.55 2.60 1.04
CA LYS A 385 -10.33 1.67 0.21
C LYS A 385 -10.26 2.02 -1.28
N ALA A 386 -10.35 3.30 -1.65
CA ALA A 386 -10.28 3.74 -3.05
C ALA A 386 -8.90 3.42 -3.66
N HIS A 387 -7.83 3.73 -2.92
CA HIS A 387 -6.44 3.41 -3.26
C HIS A 387 -6.23 1.89 -3.40
N ILE A 388 -6.57 1.10 -2.39
CA ILE A 388 -6.41 -0.36 -2.39
C ILE A 388 -7.25 -1.02 -3.48
N ALA A 389 -8.44 -0.50 -3.78
CA ALA A 389 -9.27 -1.00 -4.87
C ALA A 389 -8.59 -0.86 -6.24
N CYS A 390 -7.77 0.20 -6.45
CA CYS A 390 -6.95 0.35 -7.64
C CYS A 390 -5.84 -0.71 -7.68
N LEU A 391 -5.10 -0.88 -6.59
CA LEU A 391 -4.04 -1.89 -6.49
C LEU A 391 -4.58 -3.30 -6.77
N VAL A 392 -5.73 -3.64 -6.22
CA VAL A 392 -6.40 -4.94 -6.45
C VAL A 392 -6.83 -5.10 -7.91
N LYS A 393 -7.32 -4.03 -8.58
CA LYS A 393 -7.73 -4.07 -10.00
C LYS A 393 -6.55 -4.19 -10.98
N ALA A 394 -5.32 -3.88 -10.54
CA ALA A 394 -4.11 -4.11 -11.34
C ALA A 394 -3.82 -5.59 -11.58
N SER A 395 -4.44 -6.47 -10.83
CA SER A 395 -4.41 -7.90 -11.12
C SER A 395 -5.06 -8.13 -12.50
N PRO A 396 -4.41 -8.84 -13.45
CA PRO A 396 -4.93 -9.05 -14.81
C PRO A 396 -6.25 -9.83 -14.86
N PHE A 397 -6.87 -10.08 -13.73
CA PHE A 397 -8.06 -10.92 -13.55
C PHE A 397 -9.30 -10.15 -13.05
N ILE A 398 -9.26 -8.83 -12.94
CA ILE A 398 -10.40 -7.96 -12.62
C ILE A 398 -10.61 -6.91 -13.76
#